data_be4a8242266e4e6fe3d19b43d6a34efa
#
_entry.id   be4a8242266e4e6fe3d19b43d6a34efa
#
_cell.length_a   1.000
_cell.length_b   1.000
_cell.length_c   1.000
_cell.angle_alpha   90.00
_cell.angle_beta   90.00
_cell.angle_gamma   90.00
#
_symmetry.space_group_name_H-M   'P 1'
#
loop_
_entity.id
_entity.type
_entity.pdbx_description
1 polymer ?
#
loop_
_entity_poly.entity_id
_entity_poly.type
_entity_poly.pdbx_seq_one_letter_code
_entity_poly.pdbx_strand_id
1 'polypeptide(L)'
;FEHTEGGIRSEVWVYVALDASVKFTVVKLRNESGRPRRLSATGYVEWVLGDLRPKSVMHVISEIDPATGALFARNPYNTDFPGRIAFFDVDEGTRSMTGDRTEFLGRNGTLRNPASMSRSRLSGKVGAALDPCGAIQMPFDLAVGQERDCTFRLGVGKDTEDARQLVRRFRGATARRAALETVWHHWTHTLGAVHVETPDQSLNVLANGWLLYQTIACRLWARSGYYQSGGAFGFRDQLQDVMALVHAKPHLAREQLLLCAGRQFKEGDVQHWWHPPSNRGVRTRCSDDFLWLPYVTSRYVMTTGDTGVLDTPIQFIEGRPINADEDSYYDLPGRSEQSGSLYDH
;
A
#
# COMPACT_ATOMS: atom_id res chain seq x y z
N PHE A 1 5.87 -15.01 -10.25
CA PHE A 1 5.08 -15.57 -11.36
C PHE A 1 6.04 -16.03 -12.46
N GLU A 2 5.78 -17.19 -13.05
CA GLU A 2 6.57 -17.73 -14.17
C GLU A 2 5.65 -18.03 -15.35
N HIS A 3 6.12 -17.76 -16.57
CA HIS A 3 5.41 -18.05 -17.79
C HIS A 3 6.38 -18.26 -18.96
N THR A 4 6.01 -19.13 -19.90
CA THR A 4 6.77 -19.32 -21.12
C THR A 4 5.84 -19.26 -22.32
N GLU A 5 6.13 -18.37 -23.27
CA GLU A 5 5.38 -18.20 -24.49
C GLU A 5 6.31 -17.93 -25.69
N GLY A 6 6.09 -18.62 -26.81
CA GLY A 6 6.88 -18.44 -28.02
C GLY A 6 8.40 -18.63 -27.83
N GLY A 7 8.80 -19.43 -26.85
CA GLY A 7 10.20 -19.64 -26.48
C GLY A 7 10.84 -18.49 -25.69
N ILE A 8 10.04 -17.60 -25.15
CA ILE A 8 10.49 -16.59 -24.19
C ILE A 8 9.99 -17.01 -22.81
N ARG A 9 10.91 -17.33 -21.91
CA ARG A 9 10.62 -17.55 -20.49
C ARG A 9 10.64 -16.21 -19.77
N SER A 10 9.59 -15.93 -19.01
CA SER A 10 9.46 -14.75 -18.15
C SER A 10 9.28 -15.17 -16.70
N GLU A 11 9.94 -14.45 -15.80
CA GLU A 11 9.81 -14.55 -14.36
C GLU A 11 9.53 -13.17 -13.82
N VAL A 12 8.47 -13.01 -13.05
CA VAL A 12 8.03 -11.69 -12.51
C VAL A 12 8.02 -11.74 -10.99
N TRP A 13 8.76 -10.81 -10.40
CA TRP A 13 8.81 -10.58 -8.95
C TRP A 13 8.13 -9.27 -8.62
N VAL A 14 7.18 -9.31 -7.68
CA VAL A 14 6.47 -8.11 -7.20
C VAL A 14 6.65 -8.00 -5.70
N TYR A 15 7.18 -6.87 -5.24
CA TYR A 15 7.38 -6.58 -3.82
C TYR A 15 7.35 -5.08 -3.55
N VAL A 16 7.20 -4.71 -2.27
CA VAL A 16 7.18 -3.32 -1.81
C VAL A 16 8.32 -3.11 -0.82
N ALA A 17 9.05 -2.02 -0.94
CA ALA A 17 10.07 -1.65 0.03
C ALA A 17 9.47 -1.49 1.43
N LEU A 18 10.20 -1.89 2.48
CA LEU A 18 9.71 -1.81 3.87
C LEU A 18 9.71 -0.38 4.41
N ASP A 19 10.64 0.44 3.96
CA ASP A 19 10.94 1.78 4.49
C ASP A 19 10.58 2.90 3.52
N ALA A 20 9.85 2.59 2.45
CA ALA A 20 9.41 3.56 1.45
C ALA A 20 8.16 3.11 0.70
N SER A 21 7.34 4.06 0.27
CA SER A 21 6.16 3.78 -0.55
C SER A 21 6.55 3.52 -2.01
N VAL A 22 7.29 2.43 -2.26
CA VAL A 22 7.80 2.04 -3.58
C VAL A 22 7.55 0.56 -3.83
N LYS A 23 6.76 0.26 -4.87
CA LYS A 23 6.52 -1.08 -5.39
C LYS A 23 7.47 -1.37 -6.54
N PHE A 24 8.11 -2.52 -6.51
CA PHE A 24 8.93 -3.06 -7.58
C PHE A 24 8.16 -4.11 -8.37
N THR A 25 8.31 -4.06 -9.68
CA THR A 25 7.94 -5.14 -10.60
C THR A 25 9.18 -5.46 -11.41
N VAL A 26 9.84 -6.56 -11.08
CA VAL A 26 11.04 -7.04 -11.75
C VAL A 26 10.65 -8.13 -12.72
N VAL A 27 10.92 -7.93 -13.99
CA VAL A 27 10.65 -8.88 -15.06
C VAL A 27 11.98 -9.41 -15.57
N LYS A 28 12.24 -10.69 -15.34
CA LYS A 28 13.35 -11.43 -15.93
C LYS A 28 12.87 -12.11 -17.20
N LEU A 29 13.62 -11.96 -18.28
CA LEU A 29 13.31 -12.56 -19.57
C LEU A 29 14.49 -13.38 -20.05
N ARG A 30 14.22 -14.61 -20.52
CA ARG A 30 15.21 -15.49 -21.13
C ARG A 30 14.73 -15.95 -22.49
N ASN A 31 15.61 -15.83 -23.48
CA ASN A 31 15.30 -16.29 -24.83
C ASN A 31 15.70 -17.76 -25.03
N GLU A 32 14.72 -18.63 -25.05
CA GLU A 32 14.85 -20.07 -25.31
C GLU A 32 14.29 -20.46 -26.71
N SER A 33 13.96 -19.46 -27.56
CA SER A 33 13.30 -19.68 -28.85
C SER A 33 14.21 -20.20 -29.97
N GLY A 34 15.50 -20.39 -29.72
CA GLY A 34 16.47 -20.86 -30.74
C GLY A 34 16.84 -19.80 -31.79
N ARG A 35 16.35 -18.57 -31.71
CA ARG A 35 16.66 -17.45 -32.62
C ARG A 35 16.73 -16.13 -31.88
N PRO A 36 17.52 -15.14 -32.36
CA PRO A 36 17.49 -13.79 -31.80
C PRO A 36 16.06 -13.17 -31.86
N ARG A 37 15.69 -12.44 -30.83
CA ARG A 37 14.35 -11.81 -30.73
C ARG A 37 14.49 -10.32 -30.48
N ARG A 38 13.67 -9.54 -31.18
CA ARG A 38 13.46 -8.12 -30.88
C ARG A 38 12.18 -8.00 -30.10
N LEU A 39 12.26 -7.52 -28.87
CA LEU A 39 11.18 -7.49 -27.90
C LEU A 39 10.99 -6.08 -27.34
N SER A 40 9.89 -5.87 -26.65
CA SER A 40 9.72 -4.75 -25.76
C SER A 40 9.06 -5.20 -24.46
N ALA A 41 9.47 -4.62 -23.34
CA ALA A 41 8.75 -4.71 -22.08
C ALA A 41 7.99 -3.40 -21.86
N THR A 42 6.73 -3.51 -21.50
CA THR A 42 5.87 -2.35 -21.25
C THR A 42 5.24 -2.44 -19.88
N GLY A 43 5.55 -1.48 -19.02
CA GLY A 43 4.85 -1.28 -17.76
C GLY A 43 3.67 -0.34 -17.96
N TYR A 44 2.56 -0.62 -17.27
CA TYR A 44 1.34 0.16 -17.35
C TYR A 44 0.67 0.31 -15.98
N VAL A 45 0.23 1.52 -15.67
CA VAL A 45 -0.54 1.85 -14.46
C VAL A 45 -1.66 2.83 -14.81
N GLU A 46 -2.80 2.75 -14.14
CA GLU A 46 -3.87 3.74 -14.23
C GLU A 46 -3.85 4.63 -13.00
N TRP A 47 -3.79 5.95 -13.23
CA TRP A 47 -3.83 6.92 -12.16
C TRP A 47 -5.26 7.16 -11.69
N VAL A 48 -5.54 6.88 -10.43
CA VAL A 48 -6.77 7.26 -9.75
C VAL A 48 -6.54 8.49 -8.89
N LEU A 49 -5.52 8.48 -8.04
CA LEU A 49 -5.10 9.56 -7.14
C LEU A 49 -6.28 10.24 -6.41
N GLY A 50 -7.19 9.41 -5.93
CA GLY A 50 -8.42 9.77 -5.24
C GLY A 50 -9.21 8.53 -4.83
N ASP A 51 -10.43 8.71 -4.36
CA ASP A 51 -11.33 7.64 -3.94
C ASP A 51 -11.86 6.82 -5.13
N LEU A 52 -12.32 7.51 -6.18
CA LEU A 52 -12.93 6.89 -7.36
C LEU A 52 -12.43 7.53 -8.65
N ARG A 53 -12.04 6.70 -9.63
CA ARG A 53 -11.56 7.16 -10.94
C ARG A 53 -12.52 8.16 -11.63
N PRO A 54 -13.85 7.94 -11.71
CA PRO A 54 -14.75 8.90 -12.37
C PRO A 54 -14.73 10.29 -11.77
N LYS A 55 -14.42 10.41 -10.48
CA LYS A 55 -14.34 11.70 -9.79
C LYS A 55 -12.97 12.37 -9.96
N SER A 56 -11.90 11.61 -10.02
CA SER A 56 -10.53 12.12 -10.00
C SER A 56 -9.91 12.31 -11.37
N VAL A 57 -10.39 11.61 -12.41
CA VAL A 57 -9.79 11.54 -13.73
C VAL A 57 -9.48 12.90 -14.36
N MET A 58 -10.39 13.87 -14.20
CA MET A 58 -10.23 15.22 -14.78
C MET A 58 -9.22 16.10 -14.02
N HIS A 59 -8.81 15.69 -12.83
CA HIS A 59 -7.93 16.45 -11.95
C HIS A 59 -6.49 15.92 -11.96
N VAL A 60 -6.26 14.73 -12.52
CA VAL A 60 -4.92 14.15 -12.59
C VAL A 60 -4.10 14.83 -13.66
N ILE A 61 -2.93 15.32 -13.28
CA ILE A 61 -1.94 15.95 -14.15
C ILE A 61 -0.70 15.05 -14.16
N SER A 62 -0.27 14.64 -15.35
CA SER A 62 0.97 13.88 -15.53
C SER A 62 2.07 14.73 -16.14
N GLU A 63 3.32 14.43 -15.80
CA GLU A 63 4.51 15.11 -16.35
C GLU A 63 5.71 14.16 -16.40
N ILE A 64 6.67 14.44 -17.27
CA ILE A 64 7.97 13.79 -17.26
C ILE A 64 8.90 14.66 -16.45
N ASP A 65 9.34 14.17 -15.28
CA ASP A 65 10.25 14.94 -14.44
C ASP A 65 11.61 15.16 -15.13
N PRO A 66 12.05 16.40 -15.36
CA PRO A 66 13.28 16.69 -16.11
C PRO A 66 14.54 16.24 -15.37
N ALA A 67 14.49 16.11 -14.04
CA ALA A 67 15.66 15.75 -13.23
C ALA A 67 15.91 14.23 -13.17
N THR A 68 14.87 13.42 -13.30
CA THR A 68 14.97 11.98 -13.20
C THR A 68 14.50 11.25 -14.47
N GLY A 69 13.73 11.92 -15.32
CA GLY A 69 13.07 11.33 -16.48
C GLY A 69 11.98 10.32 -16.12
N ALA A 70 11.53 10.26 -14.86
CA ALA A 70 10.42 9.44 -14.42
C ALA A 70 9.08 10.09 -14.81
N LEU A 71 8.04 9.29 -14.98
CA LEU A 71 6.68 9.77 -15.19
C LEU A 71 6.08 10.09 -13.82
N PHE A 72 5.76 11.37 -13.57
CA PHE A 72 5.10 11.85 -12.37
C PHE A 72 3.61 12.08 -12.63
N ALA A 73 2.81 11.91 -11.58
CA ALA A 73 1.39 12.23 -11.60
C ALA A 73 0.95 12.81 -10.26
N ARG A 74 0.05 13.79 -10.30
CA ARG A 74 -0.51 14.46 -9.13
C ARG A 74 -1.99 14.77 -9.32
N ASN A 75 -2.70 14.87 -8.20
CA ASN A 75 -4.06 15.40 -8.16
C ASN A 75 -4.10 16.59 -7.18
N PRO A 76 -4.08 17.85 -7.67
CA PRO A 76 -4.06 19.03 -6.81
C PRO A 76 -5.36 19.25 -6.01
N TYR A 77 -6.44 18.54 -6.36
CA TYR A 77 -7.73 18.61 -5.66
C TYR A 77 -7.91 17.53 -4.58
N ASN A 78 -6.91 16.65 -4.40
CA ASN A 78 -6.97 15.64 -3.35
C ASN A 78 -6.62 16.29 -2.00
N THR A 79 -7.61 16.37 -1.11
CA THR A 79 -7.47 16.97 0.23
C THR A 79 -6.97 15.98 1.28
N ASP A 80 -7.14 14.67 1.07
CA ASP A 80 -6.68 13.64 2.00
C ASP A 80 -5.17 13.41 1.90
N PHE A 81 -4.62 13.60 0.70
CA PHE A 81 -3.19 13.43 0.41
C PHE A 81 -2.62 14.66 -0.31
N PRO A 82 -2.67 15.86 0.30
CA PRO A 82 -2.26 17.08 -0.36
C PRO A 82 -0.77 17.05 -0.71
N GLY A 83 -0.41 17.56 -1.89
CA GLY A 83 0.97 17.70 -2.33
C GLY A 83 1.70 16.42 -2.73
N ARG A 84 1.08 15.24 -2.58
CA ARG A 84 1.69 13.96 -2.96
C ARG A 84 1.95 13.87 -4.46
N ILE A 85 3.12 13.29 -4.80
CA ILE A 85 3.54 13.03 -6.18
C ILE A 85 3.70 11.53 -6.35
N ALA A 86 2.84 10.93 -7.17
CA ALA A 86 3.02 9.55 -7.61
C ALA A 86 4.04 9.51 -8.74
N PHE A 87 4.82 8.43 -8.83
CA PHE A 87 5.76 8.24 -9.92
C PHE A 87 5.74 6.82 -10.47
N PHE A 88 6.04 6.72 -11.77
CA PHE A 88 6.29 5.46 -12.45
C PHE A 88 7.60 5.56 -13.23
N ASP A 89 8.50 4.59 -13.05
CA ASP A 89 9.87 4.67 -13.56
C ASP A 89 10.42 3.30 -13.94
N VAL A 90 11.47 3.29 -14.77
CA VAL A 90 12.24 2.11 -15.18
C VAL A 90 13.72 2.46 -15.27
N ASP A 91 14.61 1.49 -15.06
CA ASP A 91 16.06 1.71 -15.04
C ASP A 91 16.69 2.06 -16.40
N GLU A 92 15.98 1.83 -17.49
CA GLU A 92 16.52 1.95 -18.83
C GLU A 92 16.47 3.36 -19.39
N GLY A 93 17.57 3.79 -20.04
CA GLY A 93 17.64 5.07 -20.75
C GLY A 93 16.87 5.07 -22.08
N THR A 94 16.90 3.96 -22.81
CA THR A 94 16.15 3.79 -24.06
C THR A 94 14.71 3.39 -23.76
N ARG A 95 13.86 4.38 -23.60
CA ARG A 95 12.45 4.19 -23.30
C ARG A 95 11.59 5.26 -23.98
N SER A 96 10.33 4.94 -24.15
CA SER A 96 9.29 5.91 -24.52
C SER A 96 8.13 5.77 -23.55
N MET A 97 7.33 6.83 -23.39
CA MET A 97 6.25 6.83 -22.41
C MET A 97 5.06 7.64 -22.88
N THR A 98 3.92 7.41 -22.26
CA THR A 98 2.72 8.24 -22.40
C THR A 98 1.94 8.28 -21.09
N GLY A 99 1.29 9.41 -20.86
CA GLY A 99 0.33 9.63 -19.79
C GLY A 99 -1.13 9.51 -20.25
N ASP A 100 -1.36 9.13 -21.51
CA ASP A 100 -2.70 9.06 -22.13
C ASP A 100 -3.13 7.61 -22.35
N ARG A 101 -4.12 7.17 -21.60
CA ARG A 101 -4.71 5.83 -21.69
C ARG A 101 -5.36 5.60 -23.07
N THR A 102 -5.93 6.64 -23.68
CA THR A 102 -6.52 6.53 -25.02
C THR A 102 -5.45 6.24 -26.08
N GLU A 103 -4.25 6.81 -25.95
CA GLU A 103 -3.12 6.43 -26.79
C GLU A 103 -2.68 4.99 -26.53
N PHE A 104 -2.58 4.60 -25.26
CA PHE A 104 -2.06 3.29 -24.87
C PHE A 104 -2.99 2.16 -25.28
N LEU A 105 -4.24 2.19 -24.85
CA LEU A 105 -5.23 1.14 -25.13
C LEU A 105 -5.83 1.23 -26.53
N GLY A 106 -5.99 2.44 -27.06
CA GLY A 106 -6.86 2.72 -28.19
C GLY A 106 -8.28 3.06 -27.73
N ARG A 107 -9.03 3.74 -28.59
CA ARG A 107 -10.37 4.28 -28.26
C ARG A 107 -11.36 3.21 -27.75
N ASN A 108 -11.30 2.00 -28.32
CA ASN A 108 -12.13 0.86 -27.94
C ASN A 108 -11.29 -0.36 -27.59
N GLY A 109 -10.02 -0.14 -27.22
CA GLY A 109 -9.07 -1.20 -26.90
C GLY A 109 -9.20 -1.69 -25.46
N THR A 110 -8.56 -2.82 -25.20
CA THR A 110 -8.49 -3.46 -23.88
C THR A 110 -7.05 -3.80 -23.53
N LEU A 111 -6.81 -4.14 -22.27
CA LEU A 111 -5.50 -4.61 -21.81
C LEU A 111 -5.05 -5.94 -22.45
N ARG A 112 -5.95 -6.70 -23.07
CA ARG A 112 -5.61 -7.93 -23.80
C ARG A 112 -4.86 -7.64 -25.10
N ASN A 113 -5.18 -6.51 -25.75
CA ASN A 113 -4.55 -6.09 -27.00
C ASN A 113 -4.48 -4.57 -27.08
N PRO A 114 -3.59 -3.93 -26.31
CA PRO A 114 -3.44 -2.48 -26.33
C PRO A 114 -2.91 -2.00 -27.67
N ALA A 115 -3.47 -0.94 -28.22
CA ALA A 115 -3.07 -0.36 -29.51
C ALA A 115 -1.58 0.02 -29.58
N SER A 116 -1.01 0.41 -28.45
CA SER A 116 0.40 0.78 -28.35
C SER A 116 1.37 -0.37 -28.51
N MET A 117 0.94 -1.63 -28.35
CA MET A 117 1.82 -2.79 -28.52
C MET A 117 2.23 -3.02 -29.97
N SER A 118 1.50 -2.45 -30.93
CA SER A 118 1.88 -2.44 -32.35
C SER A 118 2.78 -1.25 -32.74
N ARG A 119 3.04 -0.32 -31.82
CA ARG A 119 3.86 0.88 -32.08
C ARG A 119 5.31 0.64 -31.72
N SER A 120 6.23 1.23 -32.47
CA SER A 120 7.68 1.21 -32.16
C SER A 120 8.04 2.06 -30.94
N ARG A 121 7.23 3.08 -30.62
CA ARG A 121 7.42 3.97 -29.47
C ARG A 121 6.13 4.68 -29.09
N LEU A 122 6.02 5.05 -27.81
CA LEU A 122 4.99 5.94 -27.28
C LEU A 122 5.34 7.41 -27.55
N SER A 123 4.32 8.29 -27.62
CA SER A 123 4.46 9.67 -28.13
C SER A 123 5.15 10.65 -27.16
N GLY A 124 5.27 10.34 -25.88
CA GLY A 124 5.69 11.27 -24.85
C GLY A 124 4.58 12.19 -24.35
N LYS A 125 3.33 11.92 -24.72
CA LYS A 125 2.17 12.76 -24.36
C LYS A 125 1.91 12.69 -22.86
N VAL A 126 1.99 13.84 -22.18
CA VAL A 126 1.70 14.02 -20.77
C VAL A 126 0.96 15.34 -20.57
N GLY A 127 0.38 15.59 -19.43
CA GLY A 127 -0.29 16.83 -19.08
C GLY A 127 -1.62 16.65 -18.37
N ALA A 128 -2.40 17.72 -18.37
CA ALA A 128 -3.78 17.75 -17.88
C ALA A 128 -4.77 17.38 -18.99
N ALA A 129 -6.03 17.11 -18.61
CA ALA A 129 -7.15 16.83 -19.52
C ALA A 129 -6.92 15.62 -20.44
N LEU A 130 -6.17 14.63 -19.97
CA LEU A 130 -6.00 13.34 -20.60
C LEU A 130 -6.86 12.29 -19.90
N ASP A 131 -6.99 11.10 -20.50
CA ASP A 131 -7.42 9.90 -19.75
C ASP A 131 -6.17 9.34 -19.03
N PRO A 132 -5.96 9.61 -17.71
CA PRO A 132 -4.65 9.52 -17.11
C PRO A 132 -4.20 8.08 -16.88
N CYS A 133 -3.01 7.77 -17.37
CA CYS A 133 -2.26 6.55 -17.11
C CYS A 133 -0.77 6.84 -17.00
N GLY A 134 0.00 5.82 -16.68
CA GLY A 134 1.44 5.79 -16.85
C GLY A 134 1.82 4.57 -17.66
N ALA A 135 2.30 4.75 -18.88
CA ALA A 135 2.83 3.68 -19.69
C ALA A 135 4.28 3.97 -20.05
N ILE A 136 5.17 2.99 -19.84
CA ILE A 136 6.59 3.08 -20.20
C ILE A 136 6.96 1.85 -21.01
N GLN A 137 7.44 2.04 -22.24
CA GLN A 137 7.86 0.99 -23.15
C GLN A 137 9.38 1.04 -23.35
N MET A 138 10.02 -0.11 -23.21
CA MET A 138 11.44 -0.32 -23.44
C MET A 138 11.62 -1.37 -24.55
N PRO A 139 12.14 -1.01 -25.73
CA PRO A 139 12.57 -1.97 -26.73
C PRO A 139 13.98 -2.51 -26.42
N PHE A 140 14.24 -3.77 -26.77
CA PHE A 140 15.55 -4.39 -26.66
C PHE A 140 15.67 -5.62 -27.56
N ASP A 141 16.91 -5.96 -27.89
CA ASP A 141 17.25 -7.21 -28.56
C ASP A 141 17.67 -8.26 -27.52
N LEU A 142 17.34 -9.52 -27.76
CA LEU A 142 17.63 -10.63 -26.88
C LEU A 142 18.18 -11.81 -27.71
N ALA A 143 19.49 -12.04 -27.60
CA ALA A 143 20.14 -13.15 -28.30
C ALA A 143 19.68 -14.51 -27.74
N VAL A 144 19.95 -15.59 -28.47
CA VAL A 144 19.63 -16.96 -28.03
C VAL A 144 20.34 -17.26 -26.71
N GLY A 145 19.58 -17.75 -25.73
CA GLY A 145 20.08 -18.07 -24.39
C GLY A 145 20.37 -16.86 -23.51
N GLN A 146 20.25 -15.65 -24.02
CA GLN A 146 20.45 -14.42 -23.24
C GLN A 146 19.32 -14.18 -22.25
N GLU A 147 19.70 -13.62 -21.09
CA GLU A 147 18.77 -13.11 -20.08
C GLU A 147 18.82 -11.60 -20.01
N ARG A 148 17.68 -10.99 -19.64
CA ARG A 148 17.57 -9.55 -19.38
C ARG A 148 16.56 -9.27 -18.26
N ASP A 149 16.94 -8.37 -17.36
CA ASP A 149 16.07 -7.87 -16.31
C ASP A 149 15.54 -6.50 -16.69
N CYS A 150 14.23 -6.30 -16.45
CA CYS A 150 13.54 -5.02 -16.55
C CYS A 150 12.89 -4.70 -15.20
N THR A 151 13.17 -3.54 -14.63
CA THR A 151 12.64 -3.17 -13.31
C THR A 151 11.78 -1.93 -13.41
N PHE A 152 10.47 -2.11 -13.21
CA PHE A 152 9.52 -1.01 -13.07
C PHE A 152 9.33 -0.68 -11.59
N ARG A 153 9.20 0.62 -11.29
CA ARG A 153 8.93 1.14 -9.94
C ARG A 153 7.72 2.04 -9.98
N LEU A 154 6.77 1.74 -9.12
CA LEU A 154 5.61 2.58 -8.84
C LEU A 154 5.72 3.06 -7.41
N GLY A 155 5.69 4.36 -7.19
CA GLY A 155 5.81 4.89 -5.84
C GLY A 155 5.12 6.23 -5.68
N VAL A 156 5.19 6.74 -4.44
CA VAL A 156 4.65 8.05 -4.08
C VAL A 156 5.58 8.76 -3.09
N GLY A 157 5.93 9.99 -3.41
CA GLY A 157 6.65 10.90 -2.53
C GLY A 157 5.70 11.87 -1.81
N LYS A 158 6.19 12.45 -0.72
CA LYS A 158 5.49 13.50 0.04
C LYS A 158 5.32 14.78 -0.78
N ASP A 159 6.30 15.04 -1.61
CA ASP A 159 6.38 16.15 -2.56
C ASP A 159 7.27 15.77 -3.76
N THR A 160 7.53 16.71 -4.64
CA THR A 160 8.35 16.50 -5.86
C THR A 160 9.79 16.09 -5.53
N GLU A 161 10.41 16.69 -4.52
CA GLU A 161 11.81 16.37 -4.21
C GLU A 161 11.94 15.00 -3.53
N ASP A 162 11.04 14.65 -2.64
CA ASP A 162 10.98 13.31 -2.05
C ASP A 162 10.75 12.23 -3.12
N ALA A 163 9.84 12.47 -4.08
CA ALA A 163 9.64 11.57 -5.23
C ALA A 163 10.92 11.38 -6.05
N ARG A 164 11.67 12.46 -6.33
CA ARG A 164 12.97 12.42 -7.01
C ARG A 164 14.01 11.62 -6.23
N GLN A 165 14.07 11.81 -4.92
CA GLN A 165 14.99 11.07 -4.03
C GLN A 165 14.65 9.58 -4.03
N LEU A 166 13.37 9.21 -3.94
CA LEU A 166 12.93 7.81 -4.03
C LEU A 166 13.30 7.18 -5.37
N VAL A 167 13.07 7.89 -6.48
CA VAL A 167 13.47 7.41 -7.81
C VAL A 167 14.98 7.16 -7.87
N ARG A 168 15.82 8.11 -7.41
CA ARG A 168 17.28 7.97 -7.42
C ARG A 168 17.76 6.85 -6.50
N ARG A 169 17.21 6.79 -5.28
CA ARG A 169 17.57 5.79 -4.26
C ARG A 169 17.37 4.36 -4.74
N PHE A 170 16.28 4.09 -5.45
CA PHE A 170 15.88 2.75 -5.82
C PHE A 170 16.23 2.34 -7.25
N ARG A 171 16.97 3.17 -8.00
CA ARG A 171 17.49 2.80 -9.32
C ARG A 171 18.67 1.86 -9.21
N GLY A 172 18.77 0.96 -10.21
CA GLY A 172 19.86 0.02 -10.38
C GLY A 172 19.66 -1.33 -9.69
N ALA A 173 20.42 -2.31 -10.18
CA ALA A 173 20.30 -3.69 -9.75
C ALA A 173 20.65 -3.92 -8.27
N THR A 174 21.62 -3.17 -7.75
CA THR A 174 22.04 -3.26 -6.34
C THR A 174 20.94 -2.82 -5.39
N ALA A 175 20.34 -1.63 -5.62
CA ALA A 175 19.26 -1.11 -4.79
C ALA A 175 18.03 -2.03 -4.83
N ARG A 176 17.66 -2.51 -6.01
CA ARG A 176 16.59 -3.49 -6.21
C ARG A 176 16.80 -4.77 -5.40
N ARG A 177 18.02 -5.35 -5.46
CA ARG A 177 18.37 -6.58 -4.74
C ARG A 177 18.35 -6.37 -3.23
N ALA A 178 18.93 -5.29 -2.75
CA ALA A 178 18.94 -4.95 -1.33
C ALA A 178 17.52 -4.78 -0.78
N ALA A 179 16.63 -4.11 -1.52
CA ALA A 179 15.23 -3.98 -1.14
C ALA A 179 14.52 -5.34 -1.05
N LEU A 180 14.75 -6.25 -2.01
CA LEU A 180 14.18 -7.60 -1.99
C LEU A 180 14.70 -8.41 -0.79
N GLU A 181 16.02 -8.40 -0.55
CA GLU A 181 16.63 -9.10 0.59
C GLU A 181 16.08 -8.61 1.92
N THR A 182 15.86 -7.30 2.07
CA THR A 182 15.24 -6.71 3.26
C THR A 182 13.80 -7.21 3.45
N VAL A 183 13.01 -7.29 2.38
CA VAL A 183 11.64 -7.82 2.41
C VAL A 183 11.63 -9.32 2.78
N TRP A 184 12.50 -10.12 2.19
CA TRP A 184 12.65 -11.54 2.53
C TRP A 184 13.03 -11.73 3.99
N HIS A 185 14.03 -11.02 4.46
CA HIS A 185 14.46 -11.11 5.86
C HIS A 185 13.33 -10.74 6.82
N HIS A 186 12.62 -9.65 6.55
CA HIS A 186 11.49 -9.21 7.36
C HIS A 186 10.40 -10.29 7.48
N TRP A 187 9.95 -10.83 6.34
CA TRP A 187 8.87 -11.82 6.37
C TRP A 187 9.32 -13.16 6.94
N THR A 188 10.53 -13.63 6.63
CA THR A 188 11.09 -14.85 7.20
C THR A 188 11.16 -14.75 8.73
N HIS A 189 11.67 -13.64 9.25
CA HIS A 189 11.73 -13.41 10.70
C HIS A 189 10.34 -13.28 11.32
N THR A 190 9.44 -12.54 10.68
CA THR A 190 8.09 -12.30 11.19
C THR A 190 7.25 -13.56 11.21
N LEU A 191 7.20 -14.30 10.11
CA LEU A 191 6.38 -15.51 9.97
C LEU A 191 6.99 -16.70 10.70
N GLY A 192 8.29 -16.70 10.94
CA GLY A 192 8.99 -17.72 11.73
C GLY A 192 8.89 -17.53 13.25
N ALA A 193 8.21 -16.49 13.74
CA ALA A 193 8.09 -16.23 15.17
C ALA A 193 7.27 -17.30 15.92
N VAL A 194 6.35 -17.96 15.23
CA VAL A 194 5.55 -19.09 15.74
C VAL A 194 5.71 -20.27 14.78
N HIS A 195 6.03 -21.44 15.32
CA HIS A 195 6.13 -22.67 14.54
C HIS A 195 5.24 -23.75 15.13
N VAL A 196 4.42 -24.35 14.27
CA VAL A 196 3.50 -25.43 14.62
C VAL A 196 3.75 -26.61 13.68
N GLU A 197 3.90 -27.80 14.25
CA GLU A 197 4.05 -29.04 13.49
C GLU A 197 2.98 -30.04 13.94
N THR A 198 2.08 -30.39 13.03
CA THR A 198 0.96 -31.28 13.26
C THR A 198 0.85 -32.30 12.12
N PRO A 199 0.11 -33.41 12.32
CA PRO A 199 -0.20 -34.36 11.24
C PRO A 199 -1.02 -33.73 10.09
N ASP A 200 -1.73 -32.62 10.33
CA ASP A 200 -2.51 -31.90 9.31
C ASP A 200 -1.66 -30.83 8.63
N GLN A 201 -1.25 -31.10 7.40
CA GLN A 201 -0.46 -30.18 6.60
C GLN A 201 -1.20 -28.86 6.30
N SER A 202 -2.53 -28.88 6.20
CA SER A 202 -3.33 -27.67 5.95
C SER A 202 -3.25 -26.72 7.16
N LEU A 203 -3.30 -27.28 8.36
CA LEU A 203 -3.12 -26.51 9.60
C LEU A 203 -1.70 -25.92 9.68
N ASN A 204 -0.68 -26.69 9.33
CA ASN A 204 0.71 -26.22 9.34
C ASN A 204 0.90 -25.04 8.37
N VAL A 205 0.35 -25.10 7.15
CA VAL A 205 0.40 -23.99 6.19
C VAL A 205 -0.31 -22.73 6.72
N LEU A 206 -1.47 -22.88 7.33
CA LEU A 206 -2.21 -21.77 7.91
C LEU A 206 -1.47 -21.14 9.10
N ALA A 207 -1.06 -21.96 10.06
CA ALA A 207 -0.49 -21.50 11.33
C ALA A 207 0.95 -20.92 11.15
N ASN A 208 1.78 -21.56 10.30
CA ASN A 208 3.17 -21.18 10.10
C ASN A 208 3.37 -20.03 9.12
N GLY A 209 2.44 -19.10 9.04
CA GLY A 209 2.66 -17.89 8.27
C GLY A 209 1.40 -17.23 7.73
N TRP A 210 0.50 -17.97 7.08
CA TRP A 210 -0.62 -17.36 6.38
C TRP A 210 -1.54 -16.53 7.29
N LEU A 211 -1.92 -17.03 8.46
CA LEU A 211 -2.77 -16.30 9.41
C LEU A 211 -2.08 -15.01 9.92
N LEU A 212 -0.79 -15.10 10.24
CA LEU A 212 -0.02 -13.96 10.69
C LEU A 212 0.18 -12.93 9.56
N TYR A 213 0.51 -13.41 8.36
CA TYR A 213 0.66 -12.55 7.18
C TYR A 213 -0.63 -11.77 6.89
N GLN A 214 -1.77 -12.43 6.79
CA GLN A 214 -3.03 -11.76 6.46
C GLN A 214 -3.47 -10.77 7.54
N THR A 215 -3.22 -11.07 8.81
CA THR A 215 -3.51 -10.12 9.91
C THR A 215 -2.69 -8.84 9.73
N ILE A 216 -1.38 -8.95 9.53
CA ILE A 216 -0.52 -7.78 9.36
C ILE A 216 -0.81 -7.06 8.03
N ALA A 217 -0.76 -7.80 6.92
CA ALA A 217 -0.82 -7.19 5.59
C ALA A 217 -2.21 -6.68 5.23
N CYS A 218 -3.28 -7.38 5.62
CA CYS A 218 -4.64 -7.07 5.20
C CYS A 218 -5.46 -6.32 6.26
N ARG A 219 -5.11 -6.47 7.54
CA ARG A 219 -5.91 -5.89 8.63
C ARG A 219 -5.26 -4.66 9.28
N LEU A 220 -3.95 -4.57 9.32
CA LEU A 220 -3.24 -3.41 9.86
C LEU A 220 -2.70 -2.48 8.79
N TRP A 221 -2.04 -3.00 7.75
CA TRP A 221 -1.38 -2.17 6.74
C TRP A 221 -2.28 -1.79 5.57
N ALA A 222 -3.10 -2.71 5.07
CA ALA A 222 -3.96 -2.49 3.93
C ALA A 222 -5.42 -2.82 4.29
N ARG A 223 -6.09 -1.89 4.88
CA ARG A 223 -7.48 -2.01 5.35
C ARG A 223 -8.52 -2.06 4.22
N SER A 224 -8.22 -2.71 3.13
CA SER A 224 -9.14 -2.85 2.03
C SER A 224 -9.49 -4.32 1.78
N GLY A 225 -10.77 -4.61 1.68
CA GLY A 225 -11.29 -5.90 1.28
C GLY A 225 -12.41 -5.71 0.27
N TYR A 226 -12.86 -6.79 -0.35
CA TYR A 226 -13.94 -6.75 -1.32
C TYR A 226 -15.22 -6.08 -0.76
N TYR A 227 -15.54 -6.35 0.49
CA TYR A 227 -16.72 -5.83 1.21
C TYR A 227 -16.43 -4.51 1.98
N GLN A 228 -15.18 -4.10 2.09
CA GLN A 228 -14.76 -2.90 2.83
C GLN A 228 -13.62 -2.21 2.07
N SER A 229 -13.96 -1.64 0.93
CA SER A 229 -12.98 -0.95 0.07
C SER A 229 -12.58 0.45 0.57
N GLY A 230 -13.33 1.00 1.52
CA GLY A 230 -13.16 2.38 2.01
C GLY A 230 -11.93 2.63 2.89
N GLY A 231 -11.18 1.62 3.29
CA GLY A 231 -9.98 1.77 4.11
C GLY A 231 -10.22 2.27 5.54
N ALA A 232 -11.44 2.09 6.06
CA ALA A 232 -11.77 2.49 7.43
C ALA A 232 -11.03 1.62 8.47
N PHE A 233 -10.61 2.27 9.55
CA PHE A 233 -10.09 1.63 10.76
C PHE A 233 -11.26 1.46 11.75
N GLY A 234 -11.65 0.21 12.07
CA GLY A 234 -12.64 -0.09 13.09
C GLY A 234 -12.00 -0.22 14.46
N PHE A 235 -12.55 0.43 15.47
CA PHE A 235 -12.04 0.38 16.83
C PHE A 235 -11.96 -1.06 17.36
N ARG A 236 -13.09 -1.73 17.37
CA ARG A 236 -13.21 -3.15 17.75
C ARG A 236 -12.36 -4.05 16.84
N ASP A 237 -12.53 -3.90 15.52
CA ASP A 237 -11.91 -4.82 14.55
C ASP A 237 -10.41 -4.88 14.70
N GLN A 238 -9.75 -3.72 14.83
CA GLN A 238 -8.30 -3.67 14.95
C GLN A 238 -7.80 -4.15 16.31
N LEU A 239 -8.51 -3.85 17.38
CA LEU A 239 -8.18 -4.36 18.71
C LEU A 239 -8.29 -5.89 18.74
N GLN A 240 -9.30 -6.46 18.10
CA GLN A 240 -9.45 -7.90 17.96
C GLN A 240 -8.33 -8.50 17.12
N ASP A 241 -8.00 -7.91 15.99
CA ASP A 241 -6.95 -8.36 15.07
C ASP A 241 -5.57 -8.44 15.76
N VAL A 242 -5.19 -7.41 16.53
CA VAL A 242 -3.86 -7.35 17.16
C VAL A 242 -3.68 -8.34 18.32
N MET A 243 -4.74 -8.90 18.87
CA MET A 243 -4.62 -10.00 19.84
C MET A 243 -3.91 -11.22 19.25
N ALA A 244 -4.02 -11.44 17.94
CA ALA A 244 -3.29 -12.52 17.26
C ALA A 244 -1.77 -12.23 17.15
N LEU A 245 -1.34 -10.99 17.34
CA LEU A 245 0.05 -10.57 17.17
C LEU A 245 0.85 -10.53 18.45
N VAL A 246 0.23 -10.69 19.62
CA VAL A 246 0.90 -10.49 20.93
C VAL A 246 2.10 -11.42 21.14
N HIS A 247 2.13 -12.60 20.52
CA HIS A 247 3.23 -13.55 20.60
C HIS A 247 4.31 -13.34 19.54
N ALA A 248 3.94 -12.84 18.36
CA ALA A 248 4.86 -12.71 17.23
C ALA A 248 5.41 -11.29 17.06
N LYS A 249 4.57 -10.29 17.26
CA LYS A 249 4.88 -8.86 17.07
C LYS A 249 4.19 -8.00 18.13
N PRO A 250 4.57 -8.15 19.42
CA PRO A 250 3.92 -7.44 20.53
C PRO A 250 3.98 -5.91 20.39
N HIS A 251 5.02 -5.36 19.73
CA HIS A 251 5.10 -3.92 19.48
C HIS A 251 3.96 -3.40 18.58
N LEU A 252 3.52 -4.17 17.57
CA LEU A 252 2.38 -3.78 16.74
C LEU A 252 1.07 -3.78 17.55
N ALA A 253 0.91 -4.73 18.48
CA ALA A 253 -0.21 -4.73 19.39
C ALA A 253 -0.19 -3.50 20.31
N ARG A 254 0.98 -3.16 20.86
CA ARG A 254 1.17 -1.96 21.68
C ARG A 254 0.83 -0.66 20.94
N GLU A 255 1.36 -0.50 19.73
CA GLU A 255 1.08 0.66 18.88
C GLU A 255 -0.41 0.81 18.60
N GLN A 256 -1.08 -0.30 18.33
CA GLN A 256 -2.52 -0.30 18.03
C GLN A 256 -3.38 -0.01 19.27
N LEU A 257 -3.01 -0.50 20.45
CA LEU A 257 -3.67 -0.13 21.71
C LEU A 257 -3.63 1.39 21.94
N LEU A 258 -2.44 2.00 21.80
CA LEU A 258 -2.26 3.44 21.97
C LEU A 258 -2.99 4.25 20.90
N LEU A 259 -3.01 3.75 19.67
CA LEU A 259 -3.77 4.37 18.58
C LEU A 259 -5.28 4.36 18.87
N CYS A 260 -5.83 3.24 19.33
CA CYS A 260 -7.24 3.11 19.66
C CYS A 260 -7.61 3.93 20.89
N ALA A 261 -6.78 3.94 21.95
CA ALA A 261 -6.99 4.81 23.11
C ALA A 261 -7.10 6.30 22.69
N GLY A 262 -6.22 6.75 21.77
CA GLY A 262 -6.31 8.09 21.19
C GLY A 262 -7.55 8.35 20.31
N ARG A 263 -8.50 7.40 20.24
CA ARG A 263 -9.82 7.53 19.57
C ARG A 263 -10.98 7.53 20.57
N GLN A 264 -10.69 7.62 21.85
CA GLN A 264 -11.69 7.75 22.89
C GLN A 264 -12.01 9.21 23.16
N PHE A 265 -13.31 9.51 23.26
CA PHE A 265 -13.80 10.80 23.71
C PHE A 265 -13.67 10.90 25.24
N LYS A 266 -13.55 12.12 25.74
CA LYS A 266 -13.46 12.36 27.19
C LYS A 266 -14.68 11.88 27.99
N GLU A 267 -15.79 11.65 27.33
CA GLU A 267 -17.01 11.07 27.89
C GLU A 267 -16.92 9.53 28.05
N GLY A 268 -15.86 8.89 27.54
CA GLY A 268 -15.58 7.47 27.66
C GLY A 268 -16.02 6.61 26.46
N ASP A 269 -16.87 7.14 25.59
CA ASP A 269 -17.19 6.47 24.32
C ASP A 269 -16.10 6.72 23.27
N VAL A 270 -16.18 6.02 22.12
CA VAL A 270 -15.09 5.97 21.16
C VAL A 270 -15.56 6.32 19.75
N GLN A 271 -14.61 6.62 18.89
CA GLN A 271 -14.82 6.65 17.45
C GLN A 271 -14.89 5.20 16.95
N HIS A 272 -16.08 4.71 16.66
CA HIS A 272 -16.38 3.33 16.26
C HIS A 272 -15.55 2.88 15.05
N TRP A 273 -15.43 3.77 14.06
CA TRP A 273 -14.49 3.64 12.97
C TRP A 273 -14.08 5.00 12.40
N TRP A 274 -12.92 5.06 11.74
CA TRP A 274 -12.40 6.29 11.12
C TRP A 274 -11.59 6.02 9.87
N HIS A 275 -11.39 7.04 9.04
CA HIS A 275 -10.59 6.99 7.84
C HIS A 275 -9.24 7.70 8.03
N PRO A 276 -8.09 7.00 8.12
CA PRO A 276 -6.79 7.64 7.98
C PRO A 276 -6.57 8.13 6.52
N PRO A 277 -5.84 9.23 6.29
CA PRO A 277 -5.21 10.10 7.28
C PRO A 277 -6.13 11.21 7.78
N SER A 278 -7.34 11.39 7.22
CA SER A 278 -8.25 12.49 7.58
C SER A 278 -8.74 12.40 9.03
N ASN A 279 -8.83 11.18 9.56
CA ASN A 279 -9.37 10.86 10.88
C ASN A 279 -10.88 11.17 11.05
N ARG A 280 -11.57 11.46 9.95
CA ARG A 280 -13.03 11.48 9.96
C ARG A 280 -13.56 10.10 10.26
N GLY A 281 -14.61 10.02 11.06
CA GLY A 281 -15.19 8.75 11.44
C GLY A 281 -16.52 8.89 12.14
N VAL A 282 -17.02 7.78 12.62
CA VAL A 282 -18.35 7.66 13.23
C VAL A 282 -18.26 7.56 14.74
N ARG A 283 -19.01 8.38 15.46
CA ARG A 283 -19.33 8.21 16.87
C ARG A 283 -20.67 7.51 16.98
N THR A 284 -20.78 6.41 17.73
CA THR A 284 -22.00 5.60 17.88
C THR A 284 -22.28 5.28 19.34
N ARG A 285 -23.49 4.71 19.59
CA ARG A 285 -23.88 4.16 20.89
C ARG A 285 -23.58 2.66 21.00
N CYS A 286 -22.61 2.13 20.23
CA CYS A 286 -22.26 0.72 20.22
C CYS A 286 -21.65 0.32 21.57
N SER A 287 -22.35 -0.50 22.34
CA SER A 287 -21.99 -0.80 23.73
C SER A 287 -20.74 -1.68 23.89
N ASP A 288 -20.43 -2.52 22.93
CA ASP A 288 -19.26 -3.40 23.01
C ASP A 288 -17.94 -2.64 22.75
N ASP A 289 -17.97 -1.49 22.11
CA ASP A 289 -16.80 -0.63 21.93
C ASP A 289 -16.14 -0.24 23.27
N PHE A 290 -16.93 -0.07 24.33
CA PHE A 290 -16.40 0.25 25.66
C PHE A 290 -15.58 -0.89 26.31
N LEU A 291 -15.73 -2.11 25.84
CA LEU A 291 -15.14 -3.30 26.43
C LEU A 291 -13.86 -3.75 25.72
N TRP A 292 -13.67 -3.37 24.46
CA TRP A 292 -12.58 -3.90 23.66
C TRP A 292 -11.21 -3.38 24.07
N LEU A 293 -11.08 -2.09 24.39
CA LEU A 293 -9.79 -1.53 24.82
C LEU A 293 -9.28 -2.16 26.12
N PRO A 294 -10.05 -2.20 27.22
CA PRO A 294 -9.59 -2.84 28.46
C PRO A 294 -9.36 -4.35 28.31
N TYR A 295 -10.18 -5.05 27.51
CA TYR A 295 -10.00 -6.47 27.27
C TYR A 295 -8.68 -6.79 26.56
N VAL A 296 -8.39 -6.08 25.46
CA VAL A 296 -7.18 -6.31 24.68
C VAL A 296 -5.94 -5.83 25.42
N THR A 297 -6.04 -4.72 26.16
CA THR A 297 -4.96 -4.22 27.03
C THR A 297 -4.60 -5.23 28.10
N SER A 298 -5.60 -5.81 28.78
CA SER A 298 -5.39 -6.88 29.77
C SER A 298 -4.67 -8.08 29.14
N ARG A 299 -5.13 -8.55 27.99
CA ARG A 299 -4.48 -9.66 27.27
C ARG A 299 -3.03 -9.33 26.88
N TYR A 300 -2.78 -8.13 26.39
CA TYR A 300 -1.43 -7.67 26.03
C TYR A 300 -0.51 -7.70 27.25
N VAL A 301 -0.91 -7.05 28.36
CA VAL A 301 -0.10 -6.97 29.58
C VAL A 301 0.14 -8.36 30.17
N MET A 302 -0.88 -9.20 30.26
CA MET A 302 -0.74 -10.57 30.78
C MET A 302 0.19 -11.44 29.94
N THR A 303 0.24 -11.21 28.64
CA THR A 303 1.07 -12.01 27.73
C THR A 303 2.52 -11.51 27.67
N THR A 304 2.72 -10.20 27.68
CA THR A 304 4.04 -9.58 27.46
C THR A 304 4.75 -9.17 28.75
N GLY A 305 4.01 -8.95 29.83
CA GLY A 305 4.53 -8.37 31.06
C GLY A 305 4.79 -6.85 30.98
N ASP A 306 4.46 -6.19 29.85
CA ASP A 306 4.65 -4.74 29.67
C ASP A 306 3.57 -3.95 30.42
N THR A 307 3.73 -3.80 31.74
CA THR A 307 2.86 -2.95 32.57
C THR A 307 3.07 -1.47 32.30
N GLY A 308 4.25 -1.07 31.77
CA GLY A 308 4.57 0.32 31.48
C GLY A 308 3.70 0.93 30.39
N VAL A 309 3.04 0.12 29.57
CA VAL A 309 2.06 0.62 28.61
C VAL A 309 0.90 1.34 29.29
N LEU A 310 0.49 0.91 30.49
CA LEU A 310 -0.62 1.48 31.24
C LEU A 310 -0.39 2.94 31.66
N ASP A 311 0.88 3.33 31.85
CA ASP A 311 1.27 4.68 32.24
C ASP A 311 1.51 5.62 31.04
N THR A 312 1.34 5.11 29.80
CA THR A 312 1.60 5.91 28.59
C THR A 312 0.54 7.01 28.46
N PRO A 313 0.93 8.30 28.39
CA PRO A 313 -0.02 9.40 28.27
C PRO A 313 -0.59 9.48 26.84
N ILE A 314 -1.91 9.63 26.74
CA ILE A 314 -2.64 9.70 25.48
C ILE A 314 -3.66 10.84 25.58
N GLN A 315 -3.80 11.62 24.50
CA GLN A 315 -4.82 12.67 24.41
C GLN A 315 -6.17 12.05 24.03
N PHE A 316 -7.22 12.51 24.70
CA PHE A 316 -8.61 12.25 24.28
C PHE A 316 -8.94 13.02 23.01
N ILE A 317 -9.97 12.56 22.29
CA ILE A 317 -10.62 13.36 21.26
C ILE A 317 -11.88 14.04 21.83
N GLU A 318 -12.33 15.10 21.15
CA GLU A 318 -13.54 15.80 21.53
C GLU A 318 -14.46 16.06 20.34
N GLY A 319 -15.75 16.01 20.59
CA GLY A 319 -16.78 16.26 19.62
C GLY A 319 -18.12 16.44 20.33
N ARG A 320 -19.15 16.81 19.57
CA ARG A 320 -20.48 16.91 20.15
C ARG A 320 -20.97 15.56 20.67
N PRO A 321 -21.73 15.49 21.75
CA PRO A 321 -22.44 14.27 22.12
C PRO A 321 -23.42 13.82 21.02
N ILE A 322 -23.78 12.53 21.04
CA ILE A 322 -24.83 11.99 20.17
C ILE A 322 -26.17 12.49 20.71
N ASN A 323 -26.98 13.15 19.87
CA ASN A 323 -28.29 13.65 20.27
C ASN A 323 -29.23 12.50 20.65
N ALA A 324 -30.29 12.80 21.42
CA ALA A 324 -31.21 11.78 21.94
C ALA A 324 -31.96 11.01 20.83
N ASP A 325 -32.15 11.64 19.68
CA ASP A 325 -32.85 11.13 18.50
C ASP A 325 -31.90 10.54 17.45
N GLU A 326 -30.56 10.51 17.72
CA GLU A 326 -29.55 9.97 16.84
C GLU A 326 -28.94 8.67 17.40
N ASP A 327 -28.64 7.70 16.55
CA ASP A 327 -27.83 6.52 16.89
C ASP A 327 -26.33 6.73 16.63
N SER A 328 -26.00 7.62 15.69
CA SER A 328 -24.62 7.90 15.29
C SER A 328 -24.53 9.20 14.49
N TYR A 329 -23.31 9.72 14.37
CA TYR A 329 -22.97 10.76 13.38
C TYR A 329 -21.55 10.58 12.85
N TYR A 330 -21.30 11.12 11.65
CA TYR A 330 -20.00 11.09 10.98
C TYR A 330 -19.39 12.49 10.96
N ASP A 331 -18.22 12.65 11.59
CA ASP A 331 -17.53 13.95 11.65
C ASP A 331 -16.03 13.78 11.83
N LEU A 332 -15.29 14.90 11.81
CA LEU A 332 -13.90 15.02 12.20
C LEU A 332 -13.84 15.52 13.65
N PRO A 333 -13.49 14.65 14.62
CA PRO A 333 -13.32 15.08 16.00
C PRO A 333 -12.12 16.00 16.17
N GLY A 334 -12.21 16.92 17.11
CA GLY A 334 -11.10 17.72 17.60
C GLY A 334 -10.17 16.90 18.50
N ARG A 335 -8.99 17.42 18.76
CA ARG A 335 -8.13 16.91 19.84
C ARG A 335 -8.46 17.67 21.12
N SER A 336 -8.70 16.94 22.20
CA SER A 336 -8.89 17.52 23.52
C SER A 336 -7.56 18.02 24.08
N GLU A 337 -7.61 19.08 24.91
CA GLU A 337 -6.44 19.46 25.73
C GLU A 337 -6.20 18.49 26.89
N GLN A 338 -7.18 17.65 27.22
CA GLN A 338 -7.06 16.63 28.26
C GLN A 338 -6.36 15.38 27.75
N SER A 339 -5.49 14.84 28.59
CA SER A 339 -4.83 13.55 28.38
C SER A 339 -4.96 12.71 29.64
N GLY A 340 -5.01 11.41 29.48
CA GLY A 340 -4.93 10.40 30.52
C GLY A 340 -3.86 9.38 30.21
N SER A 341 -3.52 8.53 31.14
CA SER A 341 -2.75 7.31 30.88
C SER A 341 -3.64 6.30 30.13
N LEU A 342 -3.03 5.24 29.54
CA LEU A 342 -3.82 4.16 28.96
C LEU A 342 -4.76 3.52 29.99
N TYR A 343 -4.37 3.54 31.28
CA TYR A 343 -5.22 3.03 32.35
C TYR A 343 -6.45 3.89 32.61
N ASP A 344 -6.36 5.21 32.36
CA ASP A 344 -7.47 6.15 32.50
C ASP A 344 -8.44 6.07 31.32
N HIS A 345 -7.96 5.62 30.16
CA HIS A 345 -8.77 5.35 28.97
C HIS A 345 -9.55 4.04 29.08
#